data_d4deeb863fe9fbc9fb9350053adb17fc
#
_entry.id   d4deeb863fe9fbc9fb9350053adb17fc
#
_cell.length_a   1.000
_cell.length_b   1.000
_cell.length_c   1.000
_cell.angle_alpha   90.00
_cell.angle_beta   90.00
_cell.angle_gamma   90.00
#
_symmetry.space_group_name_H-M   'P 1'
#
loop_
_entity.id
_entity.type
_entity.pdbx_description
1 polymer ?
#
loop_
_entity_poly.entity_id
_entity_poly.type
_entity_poly.pdbx_seq_one_letter_code
_entity_poly.pdbx_strand_id
1 'polypeptide(L)'
;WNNLEAIYREKVARATDENELEEDISIAKEFPYSKMATLGWVPPTRKAEEKVWNLRGFFEVARLGLLEILRIPGIAYRKVGENSKSNYALAAWAQKARLDSRTILTSPVNIDKLSSVLSDIRALTLEDPESFCPKLRQLLGECGIAIVFLPHISGSFLHGATFIEGNHIVIGLTVR
;
A
#
# COMPACT_ATOMS: atom_id res chain seq x y z
N TRP A 1 30.86 -38.11 -2.83
CA TRP A 1 30.52 -37.05 -3.82
C TRP A 1 29.21 -36.37 -3.43
N ASN A 2 28.11 -37.07 -3.14
CA ASN A 2 26.82 -36.47 -2.80
C ASN A 2 26.87 -35.53 -1.58
N ASN A 3 27.70 -35.84 -0.56
CA ASN A 3 27.76 -35.04 0.67
C ASN A 3 28.50 -33.71 0.45
N LEU A 4 29.56 -33.70 -0.36
CA LEU A 4 30.29 -32.47 -0.72
C LEU A 4 29.45 -31.54 -1.59
N GLU A 5 28.68 -32.08 -2.51
CA GLU A 5 27.77 -31.29 -3.34
C GLU A 5 26.62 -30.67 -2.52
N ALA A 6 26.06 -31.43 -1.57
CA ALA A 6 25.03 -30.92 -0.66
C ALA A 6 25.57 -29.76 0.21
N ILE A 7 26.78 -29.92 0.79
CA ILE A 7 27.45 -28.87 1.59
C ILE A 7 27.76 -27.63 0.73
N TYR A 8 28.18 -27.83 -0.52
CA TYR A 8 28.44 -26.72 -1.43
C TYR A 8 27.15 -25.96 -1.76
N ARG A 9 26.07 -26.65 -2.10
CA ARG A 9 24.77 -26.05 -2.38
C ARG A 9 24.22 -25.30 -1.17
N GLU A 10 24.35 -25.86 0.04
CA GLU A 10 23.97 -25.17 1.26
C GLU A 10 24.75 -23.87 1.49
N LYS A 11 26.08 -23.89 1.28
CA LYS A 11 26.91 -22.70 1.42
C LYS A 11 26.58 -21.62 0.37
N VAL A 12 26.31 -22.03 -0.87
CA VAL A 12 25.91 -21.10 -1.93
C VAL A 12 24.54 -20.50 -1.61
N ALA A 13 23.57 -21.31 -1.19
CA ALA A 13 22.25 -20.82 -0.80
C ALA A 13 22.35 -19.82 0.35
N ARG A 14 23.12 -20.15 1.41
CA ARG A 14 23.32 -19.24 2.54
C ARG A 14 23.99 -17.91 2.14
N ALA A 15 25.03 -17.96 1.29
CA ALA A 15 25.69 -16.74 0.80
C ALA A 15 24.74 -15.89 -0.07
N THR A 16 23.86 -16.53 -0.85
CA THR A 16 22.83 -15.84 -1.62
C THR A 16 21.82 -15.16 -0.69
N ASP A 17 21.34 -15.88 0.31
CA ASP A 17 20.37 -15.37 1.29
C ASP A 17 20.95 -14.18 2.09
N GLU A 18 22.25 -14.24 2.47
CA GLU A 18 22.92 -13.16 3.17
C GLU A 18 23.03 -11.90 2.28
N ASN A 19 23.44 -12.04 1.03
CA ASN A 19 23.52 -10.92 0.07
C ASN A 19 22.13 -10.30 -0.20
N GLU A 20 21.10 -11.12 -0.33
CA GLU A 20 19.72 -10.69 -0.52
C GLU A 20 19.19 -9.93 0.68
N LEU A 21 19.58 -10.35 1.89
CA LEU A 21 19.19 -9.66 3.12
C LEU A 21 19.88 -8.29 3.24
N GLU A 22 21.17 -8.18 2.87
CA GLU A 22 21.90 -6.91 2.88
C GLU A 22 21.30 -5.90 1.87
N GLU A 23 20.92 -6.36 0.68
CA GLU A 23 20.22 -5.55 -0.31
C GLU A 23 18.88 -5.04 0.25
N ASP A 24 18.08 -5.93 0.82
CA ASP A 24 16.78 -5.58 1.40
C ASP A 24 16.92 -4.65 2.62
N ILE A 25 17.98 -4.77 3.43
CA ILE A 25 18.29 -3.83 4.51
C ILE A 25 18.55 -2.42 3.95
N SER A 26 19.25 -2.33 2.83
CA SER A 26 19.49 -1.06 2.15
C SER A 26 18.20 -0.42 1.66
N ILE A 27 17.32 -1.21 1.04
CA ILE A 27 16.00 -0.76 0.58
C ILE A 27 15.11 -0.38 1.77
N ALA A 28 15.12 -1.17 2.84
CA ALA A 28 14.31 -0.92 4.03
C ALA A 28 14.60 0.44 4.70
N LYS A 29 15.83 0.98 4.56
CA LYS A 29 16.22 2.31 5.09
C LYS A 29 15.53 3.46 4.35
N GLU A 30 15.11 3.25 3.10
CA GLU A 30 14.44 4.26 2.30
C GLU A 30 12.95 4.43 2.68
N PHE A 31 12.35 3.40 3.31
CA PHE A 31 10.98 3.48 3.78
C PHE A 31 10.83 4.36 5.03
N PRO A 32 9.73 5.08 5.18
CA PRO A 32 9.42 5.85 6.39
C PRO A 32 8.96 4.92 7.54
N TYR A 33 9.78 3.90 7.87
CA TYR A 33 9.40 2.81 8.78
C TYR A 33 8.89 3.29 10.14
N SER A 34 9.57 4.28 10.74
CA SER A 34 9.15 4.82 12.05
C SER A 34 7.74 5.41 11.99
N LYS A 35 7.39 6.09 10.89
CA LYS A 35 6.05 6.64 10.70
C LYS A 35 5.03 5.52 10.46
N MET A 36 5.37 4.52 9.67
CA MET A 36 4.52 3.34 9.45
C MET A 36 4.23 2.62 10.77
N ALA A 37 5.26 2.46 11.62
CA ALA A 37 5.09 1.85 12.94
C ALA A 37 4.23 2.70 13.88
N THR A 38 4.39 4.03 13.88
CA THR A 38 3.55 4.96 14.65
C THR A 38 2.08 4.87 14.22
N LEU A 39 1.83 4.65 12.94
CA LEU A 39 0.49 4.47 12.38
C LEU A 39 -0.06 3.04 12.57
N GLY A 40 0.70 2.14 13.19
CA GLY A 40 0.30 0.75 13.40
C GLY A 40 0.28 -0.11 12.13
N TRP A 41 0.94 0.33 11.05
CA TRP A 41 1.00 -0.43 9.78
C TRP A 41 2.00 -1.57 9.84
N VAL A 42 3.05 -1.43 10.62
CA VAL A 42 4.08 -2.43 10.88
C VAL A 42 4.44 -2.44 12.38
N PRO A 43 4.95 -3.55 12.93
CA PRO A 43 5.43 -3.61 14.31
C PRO A 43 6.60 -2.63 14.55
N PRO A 44 6.69 -1.96 15.71
CA PRO A 44 7.83 -1.11 16.04
C PRO A 44 9.07 -1.95 16.32
N THR A 45 10.19 -1.63 15.67
CA THR A 45 11.51 -2.24 15.93
C THR A 45 12.64 -1.31 15.54
N ARG A 46 13.82 -1.51 16.17
CA ARG A 46 15.07 -0.82 15.82
C ARG A 46 16.02 -1.71 15.01
N LYS A 47 15.81 -3.03 15.01
CA LYS A 47 16.67 -3.99 14.33
C LYS A 47 16.42 -3.97 12.82
N ALA A 48 17.49 -3.90 12.04
CA ALA A 48 17.41 -3.78 10.58
C ALA A 48 16.74 -5.00 9.93
N GLU A 49 17.12 -6.19 10.36
CA GLU A 49 16.55 -7.45 9.87
C GLU A 49 15.04 -7.58 10.15
N GLU A 50 14.62 -7.23 11.37
CA GLU A 50 13.20 -7.25 11.71
C GLU A 50 12.39 -6.26 10.86
N LYS A 51 12.98 -5.09 10.52
CA LYS A 51 12.34 -4.15 9.60
C LYS A 51 12.14 -4.76 8.21
N VAL A 52 13.14 -5.50 7.71
CA VAL A 52 13.04 -6.20 6.43
C VAL A 52 11.89 -7.21 6.47
N TRP A 53 11.85 -8.07 7.49
CA TRP A 53 10.78 -9.08 7.61
C TRP A 53 9.40 -8.45 7.69
N ASN A 54 9.25 -7.39 8.49
CA ASN A 54 7.98 -6.67 8.64
C ASN A 54 7.55 -5.99 7.32
N LEU A 55 8.50 -5.42 6.56
CA LEU A 55 8.20 -4.82 5.26
C LEU A 55 7.88 -5.87 4.20
N ARG A 56 8.61 -7.00 4.15
CA ARG A 56 8.27 -8.12 3.27
C ARG A 56 6.85 -8.62 3.52
N GLY A 57 6.48 -8.80 4.79
CA GLY A 57 5.11 -9.17 5.17
C GLY A 57 4.07 -8.11 4.81
N PHE A 58 4.36 -6.83 5.06
CA PHE A 58 3.48 -5.72 4.71
C PHE A 58 3.24 -5.60 3.21
N PHE A 59 4.28 -5.78 2.40
CA PHE A 59 4.18 -5.71 0.94
C PHE A 59 3.82 -7.04 0.29
N GLU A 60 3.71 -8.13 1.06
CA GLU A 60 3.40 -9.48 0.56
C GLU A 60 4.40 -9.96 -0.50
N VAL A 61 5.70 -9.67 -0.29
CA VAL A 61 6.79 -10.03 -1.21
C VAL A 61 7.84 -10.88 -0.51
N ALA A 62 8.48 -11.77 -1.27
CA ALA A 62 9.61 -12.56 -0.76
C ALA A 62 10.86 -11.72 -0.53
N ARG A 63 11.08 -10.67 -1.34
CA ARG A 63 12.22 -9.75 -1.29
C ARG A 63 11.78 -8.33 -1.61
N LEU A 64 12.37 -7.35 -0.91
CA LEU A 64 12.08 -5.93 -1.17
C LEU A 64 12.61 -5.46 -2.53
N GLY A 65 13.68 -6.06 -3.02
CA GLY A 65 14.21 -5.79 -4.35
C GLY A 65 13.23 -6.13 -5.49
N LEU A 66 12.22 -6.98 -5.24
CA LEU A 66 11.16 -7.27 -6.20
C LEU A 66 10.07 -6.20 -6.26
N LEU A 67 10.09 -5.25 -5.34
CA LEU A 67 9.15 -4.13 -5.37
C LEU A 67 9.50 -3.22 -6.55
N GLU A 68 8.73 -3.31 -7.62
CA GLU A 68 8.76 -2.31 -8.70
C GLU A 68 8.15 -0.99 -8.21
N ILE A 69 8.83 -0.30 -7.30
CA ILE A 69 8.35 0.90 -6.59
C ILE A 69 8.01 2.04 -7.55
N LEU A 70 8.58 2.02 -8.74
CA LEU A 70 8.35 3.01 -9.78
C LEU A 70 7.22 2.64 -10.75
N ARG A 71 6.72 1.40 -10.66
CA ARG A 71 5.65 0.89 -11.53
C ARG A 71 4.60 0.19 -10.70
N ILE A 72 3.80 0.94 -9.93
CA ILE A 72 2.57 0.37 -9.40
C ILE A 72 1.56 0.43 -10.55
N PRO A 73 1.28 -0.70 -11.24
CA PRO A 73 0.40 -0.70 -12.40
C PRO A 73 -0.99 -0.21 -11.99
N GLY A 74 -1.56 0.68 -12.79
CA GLY A 74 -2.93 1.12 -12.61
C GLY A 74 -3.16 2.14 -11.48
N ILE A 75 -2.12 2.71 -10.85
CA ILE A 75 -2.32 3.83 -9.93
C ILE A 75 -2.32 5.14 -10.69
N ALA A 76 -3.52 5.72 -10.81
CA ALA A 76 -3.67 7.12 -11.16
C ALA A 76 -3.56 7.96 -9.89
N TYR A 77 -2.48 8.76 -9.73
CA TYR A 77 -2.28 9.63 -8.58
C TYR A 77 -1.91 11.04 -8.99
N ARG A 78 -2.27 11.99 -8.13
CA ARG A 78 -1.84 13.38 -8.24
C ARG A 78 -0.65 13.61 -7.33
N LYS A 79 0.56 13.59 -7.90
CA LYS A 79 1.83 13.81 -7.21
C LYS A 79 2.24 15.27 -7.26
N VAL A 80 2.75 15.81 -6.17
CA VAL A 80 3.39 17.11 -6.11
C VAL A 80 4.87 16.91 -5.73
N GLY A 81 5.76 16.98 -6.72
CA GLY A 81 7.21 16.89 -6.52
C GLY A 81 7.84 15.51 -6.76
N GLU A 82 9.13 15.51 -7.13
CA GLU A 82 9.91 14.29 -7.38
C GLU A 82 11.09 14.17 -6.42
N ASN A 83 11.04 13.12 -5.55
CA ASN A 83 12.17 12.66 -4.74
C ASN A 83 12.08 11.14 -4.59
N SER A 84 13.21 10.42 -4.58
CA SER A 84 13.24 8.97 -4.41
C SER A 84 12.54 8.52 -3.11
N LYS A 85 12.78 9.21 -1.98
CA LYS A 85 12.09 8.93 -0.71
C LYS A 85 10.57 9.10 -0.77
N SER A 86 10.11 9.98 -1.63
CA SER A 86 8.68 10.18 -1.90
C SER A 86 8.04 8.94 -2.53
N ASN A 87 8.79 8.16 -3.32
CA ASN A 87 8.27 6.96 -3.96
C ASN A 87 8.06 5.82 -2.94
N TYR A 88 8.97 5.64 -1.97
CA TYR A 88 8.81 4.65 -0.91
C TYR A 88 7.67 4.98 0.06
N ALA A 89 7.49 6.26 0.39
CA ALA A 89 6.36 6.71 1.18
C ALA A 89 5.02 6.53 0.43
N LEU A 90 5.01 6.82 -0.87
CA LEU A 90 3.86 6.59 -1.74
C LEU A 90 3.53 5.09 -1.84
N ALA A 91 4.53 4.24 -2.05
CA ALA A 91 4.36 2.79 -2.11
C ALA A 91 3.76 2.24 -0.80
N ALA A 92 4.28 2.68 0.36
CA ALA A 92 3.76 2.28 1.66
C ALA A 92 2.29 2.70 1.84
N TRP A 93 1.95 3.93 1.46
CA TRP A 93 0.59 4.45 1.53
C TRP A 93 -0.36 3.67 0.60
N ALA A 94 0.06 3.41 -0.64
CA ALA A 94 -0.73 2.67 -1.61
C ALA A 94 -0.95 1.21 -1.20
N GLN A 95 0.08 0.55 -0.66
CA GLN A 95 -0.05 -0.81 -0.13
C GLN A 95 -1.02 -0.85 1.06
N LYS A 96 -0.98 0.12 1.96
CA LYS A 96 -1.95 0.20 3.05
C LYS A 96 -3.37 0.39 2.53
N ALA A 97 -3.57 1.27 1.54
CA ALA A 97 -4.88 1.44 0.91
C ALA A 97 -5.38 0.12 0.29
N ARG A 98 -4.49 -0.64 -0.36
CA ARG A 98 -4.80 -1.96 -0.91
C ARG A 98 -5.22 -2.96 0.17
N LEU A 99 -4.43 -3.09 1.23
CA LEU A 99 -4.71 -4.02 2.33
C LEU A 99 -6.05 -3.69 3.02
N ASP A 100 -6.31 -2.40 3.29
CA ASP A 100 -7.55 -1.98 3.93
C ASP A 100 -8.76 -2.16 3.01
N SER A 101 -8.62 -1.96 1.70
CA SER A 101 -9.70 -2.15 0.75
C SER A 101 -10.22 -3.59 0.70
N ARG A 102 -9.36 -4.57 0.97
CA ARG A 102 -9.74 -6.00 0.99
C ARG A 102 -10.76 -6.36 2.07
N THR A 103 -10.88 -5.53 3.10
CA THR A 103 -11.88 -5.72 4.17
C THR A 103 -13.21 -5.04 3.87
N ILE A 104 -13.29 -4.27 2.78
CA ILE A 104 -14.49 -3.53 2.39
C ILE A 104 -15.31 -4.37 1.42
N LEU A 105 -16.53 -4.69 1.80
CA LEU A 105 -17.47 -5.39 0.92
C LEU A 105 -18.00 -4.42 -0.13
N THR A 106 -17.88 -4.81 -1.40
CA THR A 106 -18.40 -4.05 -2.53
C THR A 106 -19.25 -4.92 -3.45
N SER A 107 -20.20 -4.31 -4.13
CA SER A 107 -20.86 -4.92 -5.28
C SER A 107 -19.90 -5.04 -6.46
N PRO A 108 -20.25 -5.80 -7.53
CA PRO A 108 -19.53 -5.71 -8.79
C PRO A 108 -19.51 -4.27 -9.34
N VAL A 109 -18.43 -3.92 -10.06
CA VAL A 109 -18.28 -2.57 -10.66
C VAL A 109 -19.44 -2.28 -11.60
N ASN A 110 -20.13 -1.14 -11.36
CA ASN A 110 -21.27 -0.69 -12.15
C ASN A 110 -21.17 0.82 -12.41
N ILE A 111 -20.76 1.17 -13.63
CA ILE A 111 -20.53 2.57 -14.06
C ILE A 111 -21.87 3.32 -14.20
N ASP A 112 -22.94 2.66 -14.66
CA ASP A 112 -24.24 3.31 -14.81
C ASP A 112 -24.82 3.68 -13.46
N LYS A 113 -24.70 2.78 -12.46
CA LYS A 113 -25.09 3.05 -11.09
C LYS A 113 -24.26 4.19 -10.48
N LEU A 114 -22.94 4.19 -10.72
CA LEU A 114 -22.07 5.29 -10.28
C LEU A 114 -22.55 6.64 -10.84
N SER A 115 -22.87 6.67 -12.13
CA SER A 115 -23.34 7.90 -12.80
C SER A 115 -24.66 8.39 -12.18
N SER A 116 -25.56 7.48 -11.80
CA SER A 116 -26.85 7.84 -11.19
C SER A 116 -26.73 8.41 -9.77
N VAL A 117 -25.70 8.01 -8.99
CA VAL A 117 -25.51 8.47 -7.60
C VAL A 117 -24.59 9.68 -7.45
N LEU A 118 -24.01 10.20 -8.55
CA LEU A 118 -23.09 11.35 -8.49
C LEU A 118 -23.72 12.60 -7.88
N SER A 119 -25.01 12.85 -8.12
CA SER A 119 -25.76 13.95 -7.50
C SER A 119 -25.86 13.80 -5.99
N ASP A 120 -26.10 12.59 -5.52
CA ASP A 120 -26.23 12.27 -4.09
C ASP A 120 -24.86 12.42 -3.41
N ILE A 121 -23.79 11.94 -4.04
CA ILE A 121 -22.42 12.12 -3.55
C ILE A 121 -22.06 13.61 -3.41
N ARG A 122 -22.48 14.45 -4.39
CA ARG A 122 -22.27 15.88 -4.29
C ARG A 122 -23.06 16.52 -3.15
N ALA A 123 -24.28 16.09 -2.92
CA ALA A 123 -25.09 16.57 -1.81
C ALA A 123 -24.48 16.24 -0.44
N LEU A 124 -23.83 15.08 -0.32
CA LEU A 124 -23.13 14.68 0.90
C LEU A 124 -21.99 15.64 1.30
N THR A 125 -21.38 16.36 0.36
CA THR A 125 -20.29 17.30 0.69
C THR A 125 -20.71 18.47 1.57
N LEU A 126 -22.01 18.66 1.76
CA LEU A 126 -22.60 19.67 2.66
C LEU A 126 -22.84 19.13 4.07
N GLU A 127 -22.65 17.84 4.31
CA GLU A 127 -22.84 17.21 5.60
C GLU A 127 -21.53 17.18 6.42
N ASP A 128 -21.68 16.96 7.74
CA ASP A 128 -20.55 16.75 8.63
C ASP A 128 -19.78 15.46 8.30
N PRO A 129 -18.44 15.42 8.45
CA PRO A 129 -17.62 14.26 8.14
C PRO A 129 -18.04 12.96 8.83
N GLU A 130 -18.59 13.03 10.04
CA GLU A 130 -19.08 11.86 10.79
C GLU A 130 -20.28 11.19 10.08
N SER A 131 -21.13 11.99 9.44
CA SER A 131 -22.28 11.51 8.67
C SER A 131 -21.90 11.19 7.21
N PHE A 132 -21.09 12.04 6.61
CA PHE A 132 -20.66 11.95 5.21
C PHE A 132 -19.86 10.68 4.91
N CYS A 133 -18.84 10.36 5.72
CA CYS A 133 -17.92 9.25 5.40
C CYS A 133 -18.61 7.87 5.35
N PRO A 134 -19.49 7.49 6.29
CA PRO A 134 -20.22 6.23 6.19
C PRO A 134 -21.16 6.15 4.98
N LYS A 135 -21.89 7.23 4.68
CA LYS A 135 -22.79 7.29 3.53
C LYS A 135 -22.04 7.18 2.21
N LEU A 136 -20.91 7.88 2.10
CA LEU A 136 -20.06 7.82 0.93
C LEU A 136 -19.51 6.40 0.70
N ARG A 137 -19.07 5.72 1.77
CA ARG A 137 -18.62 4.32 1.68
C ARG A 137 -19.71 3.41 1.18
N GLN A 138 -20.93 3.58 1.67
CA GLN A 138 -22.07 2.77 1.23
C GLN A 138 -22.38 2.99 -0.24
N LEU A 139 -22.60 4.25 -0.67
CA LEU A 139 -22.93 4.58 -2.05
C LEU A 139 -21.89 4.09 -3.04
N LEU A 140 -20.61 4.33 -2.74
CA LEU A 140 -19.51 3.87 -3.59
C LEU A 140 -19.36 2.35 -3.56
N GLY A 141 -19.50 1.71 -2.40
CA GLY A 141 -19.48 0.25 -2.26
C GLY A 141 -20.52 -0.46 -3.11
N GLU A 142 -21.73 0.11 -3.17
CA GLU A 142 -22.80 -0.37 -4.04
C GLU A 142 -22.51 -0.22 -5.54
N CYS A 143 -21.56 0.66 -5.91
CA CYS A 143 -21.06 0.83 -7.28
C CYS A 143 -19.81 0.01 -7.59
N GLY A 144 -19.32 -0.80 -6.66
CA GLY A 144 -18.09 -1.58 -6.84
C GLY A 144 -16.80 -0.82 -6.54
N ILE A 145 -16.90 0.26 -5.73
CA ILE A 145 -15.77 1.12 -5.37
C ILE A 145 -15.54 1.05 -3.87
N ALA A 146 -14.36 0.58 -3.46
CA ALA A 146 -13.91 0.62 -2.08
C ALA A 146 -13.22 1.97 -1.80
N ILE A 147 -13.76 2.76 -0.89
CA ILE A 147 -13.12 4.00 -0.45
C ILE A 147 -12.40 3.79 0.88
N VAL A 148 -11.13 4.19 0.93
CA VAL A 148 -10.24 4.06 2.10
C VAL A 148 -9.74 5.44 2.51
N PHE A 149 -9.88 5.78 3.77
CA PHE A 149 -9.34 7.02 4.35
C PHE A 149 -8.07 6.69 5.13
N LEU A 150 -6.95 7.25 4.71
CA LEU A 150 -5.65 7.01 5.32
C LEU A 150 -5.04 8.30 5.85
N PRO A 151 -4.31 8.23 6.98
CA PRO A 151 -3.56 9.37 7.47
C PRO A 151 -2.45 9.76 6.49
N HIS A 152 -2.08 11.04 6.54
CA HIS A 152 -0.93 11.54 5.78
C HIS A 152 0.36 10.88 6.27
N ILE A 153 1.14 10.36 5.32
CA ILE A 153 2.52 9.93 5.57
C ILE A 153 3.50 10.95 4.97
N SER A 154 4.41 11.42 5.80
CA SER A 154 5.39 12.44 5.39
C SER A 154 6.21 11.97 4.19
N GLY A 155 6.34 12.82 3.19
CA GLY A 155 7.06 12.51 1.95
C GLY A 155 6.22 11.88 0.84
N SER A 156 4.97 11.44 1.08
CA SER A 156 4.14 10.89 0.00
C SER A 156 3.59 11.97 -0.94
N PHE A 157 3.42 13.21 -0.46
CA PHE A 157 2.81 14.33 -1.21
C PHE A 157 1.51 13.96 -1.95
N LEU A 158 0.77 13.00 -1.41
CA LEU A 158 -0.40 12.40 -2.02
C LEU A 158 -1.68 12.93 -1.37
N HIS A 159 -2.63 13.36 -2.19
CA HIS A 159 -3.97 13.71 -1.75
C HIS A 159 -4.94 12.52 -1.85
N GLY A 160 -4.72 11.67 -2.84
CA GLY A 160 -5.48 10.46 -3.09
C GLY A 160 -4.92 9.67 -4.26
N ALA A 161 -5.33 8.43 -4.36
CA ALA A 161 -5.00 7.54 -5.46
C ALA A 161 -6.19 6.65 -5.81
N THR A 162 -6.28 6.26 -7.09
CA THR A 162 -7.26 5.31 -7.58
C THR A 162 -6.53 4.17 -8.28
N PHE A 163 -6.90 2.94 -7.98
CA PHE A 163 -6.35 1.74 -8.60
C PHE A 163 -7.36 0.59 -8.58
N ILE A 164 -7.05 -0.49 -9.28
CA ILE A 164 -7.87 -1.70 -9.31
C ILE A 164 -7.24 -2.73 -8.37
N GLU A 165 -8.06 -3.33 -7.52
CA GLU A 165 -7.68 -4.47 -6.68
C GLU A 165 -8.70 -5.59 -6.86
N GLY A 166 -8.25 -6.71 -7.46
CA GLY A 166 -9.16 -7.80 -7.79
C GLY A 166 -10.31 -7.34 -8.69
N ASN A 167 -11.54 -7.42 -8.20
CA ASN A 167 -12.76 -7.13 -8.96
C ASN A 167 -13.40 -5.77 -8.60
N HIS A 168 -12.73 -4.93 -7.82
CA HIS A 168 -13.26 -3.63 -7.44
C HIS A 168 -12.25 -2.50 -7.66
N ILE A 169 -12.77 -1.28 -7.72
CA ILE A 169 -11.96 -0.07 -7.79
C ILE A 169 -11.69 0.41 -6.36
N VAL A 170 -10.45 0.78 -6.08
CA VAL A 170 -10.07 1.37 -4.81
C VAL A 170 -9.83 2.87 -4.99
N ILE A 171 -10.45 3.67 -4.14
CA ILE A 171 -10.17 5.09 -3.99
C ILE A 171 -9.58 5.30 -2.60
N GLY A 172 -8.29 5.58 -2.53
CA GLY A 172 -7.65 6.01 -1.29
C GLY A 172 -7.64 7.53 -1.18
N LEU A 173 -8.03 8.07 -0.05
CA LEU A 173 -7.99 9.50 0.25
C LEU A 173 -7.11 9.77 1.47
N THR A 174 -6.26 10.80 1.38
CA THR A 174 -5.43 11.22 2.51
C THR A 174 -6.21 12.18 3.40
N VAL A 175 -6.34 11.82 4.68
CA VAL A 175 -6.92 12.69 5.73
C VAL A 175 -5.80 13.43 6.44
N ARG A 176 -5.97 14.71 6.66
CA ARG A 176 -5.01 15.61 7.35
C ARG A 176 -5.59 16.12 8.66
#